data_9d3eaf286aab80dfccb70f7e5fc247d4
#
_entry.id   9d3eaf286aab80dfccb70f7e5fc247d4
#
_cell.length_a   1.000
_cell.length_b   1.000
_cell.length_c   1.000
_cell.angle_alpha   90.00
_cell.angle_beta   90.00
_cell.angle_gamma   90.00
#
_symmetry.space_group_name_H-M   'P 1'
#
loop_
_entity.id
_entity.type
_entity.pdbx_description
1 polymer ?
#
loop_
_entity_poly.entity_id
_entity_poly.type
_entity_poly.pdbx_seq_one_letter_code
_entity_poly.pdbx_strand_id
1 'polypeptide(L)'
;MSLCGENMIKQRKIELLAPAKNLECGIEAVNHGADAVYIGAPKFGARAAAVNSLEDIAALAEYAHLYNVRVYVTVNTILKEEELAETERMIWDLYRIGVDALIVQDMGITRLNLPPIPLHGSTQMDNRTPEKVRFLTDAGFRQVVLARELSLHEIRNIHEACPETPLEVFVHGALCVSYSGQCYVSQACFGRSANRGECAQFCRLPFSLVDADGKTIVRDKHLLSLKDLNQSEVLEDLLDAGASSLKIEGRLKDVSYVKNVTAAYRQKLDAIFARRREYVRASSGSCRFDFVPQLDKSFSRGFTHYFLQGREREISSFDTPKSLGEEMGTMKEQRGNYLTVAGVKPFHNGDGVCF
;
A
#
# COMPACT_ATOMS: atom_id res chain seq x y z
N MET A 1 -28.18 43.67 -15.42
CA MET A 1 -28.18 42.17 -15.36
C MET A 1 -26.77 41.74 -14.99
N SER A 2 -26.54 41.50 -13.73
CA SER A 2 -25.24 41.03 -13.20
C SER A 2 -25.17 39.52 -13.43
N LEU A 3 -24.26 39.09 -14.28
CA LEU A 3 -23.88 37.68 -14.42
C LEU A 3 -23.14 37.30 -13.14
N CYS A 4 -23.81 36.58 -12.25
CA CYS A 4 -23.15 35.86 -11.15
C CYS A 4 -22.08 34.94 -11.76
N GLY A 5 -20.83 35.31 -11.61
CA GLY A 5 -19.74 34.38 -11.84
C GLY A 5 -19.83 33.26 -10.79
N GLU A 6 -20.35 32.09 -11.18
CA GLU A 6 -20.18 30.89 -10.38
C GLU A 6 -18.66 30.67 -10.23
N ASN A 7 -18.17 30.87 -9.01
CA ASN A 7 -16.82 30.44 -8.67
C ASN A 7 -16.74 28.92 -8.88
N MET A 8 -16.24 28.49 -10.03
CA MET A 8 -15.97 27.08 -10.29
C MET A 8 -14.97 26.58 -9.25
N ILE A 9 -15.43 25.78 -8.32
CA ILE A 9 -14.56 25.11 -7.35
C ILE A 9 -13.55 24.28 -8.15
N LYS A 10 -12.25 24.59 -8.02
CA LYS A 10 -11.19 23.79 -8.66
C LYS A 10 -11.22 22.40 -8.05
N GLN A 11 -11.71 21.42 -8.79
CA GLN A 11 -11.79 20.06 -8.35
C GLN A 11 -10.43 19.37 -8.36
N ARG A 12 -10.11 18.64 -7.28
CA ARG A 12 -8.94 17.80 -7.15
C ARG A 12 -9.33 16.33 -7.31
N LYS A 13 -8.72 15.65 -8.28
CA LYS A 13 -8.91 14.21 -8.47
C LYS A 13 -8.19 13.45 -7.36
N ILE A 14 -8.92 12.54 -6.73
CA ILE A 14 -8.41 11.65 -5.68
C ILE A 14 -8.41 10.23 -6.22
N GLU A 15 -7.28 9.57 -6.07
CA GLU A 15 -7.01 8.22 -6.56
C GLU A 15 -6.97 7.23 -5.41
N LEU A 16 -7.76 6.17 -5.49
CA LEU A 16 -7.64 4.98 -4.65
C LEU A 16 -6.80 3.95 -5.40
N LEU A 17 -5.57 3.71 -4.93
CA LEU A 17 -4.60 2.82 -5.55
C LEU A 17 -4.58 1.47 -4.84
N ALA A 18 -5.08 0.44 -5.51
CA ALA A 18 -5.19 -0.92 -4.97
C ALA A 18 -4.06 -1.84 -5.45
N PRO A 19 -3.65 -2.83 -4.62
CA PRO A 19 -2.64 -3.80 -4.99
C PRO A 19 -3.18 -4.91 -5.87
N ALA A 20 -2.36 -5.41 -6.81
CA ALA A 20 -2.61 -6.65 -7.53
C ALA A 20 -1.42 -7.61 -7.37
N LYS A 21 -1.72 -8.83 -6.90
CA LYS A 21 -0.77 -9.94 -6.90
C LYS A 21 -0.64 -10.52 -8.31
N ASN A 22 -1.76 -10.63 -9.01
CA ASN A 22 -1.93 -11.21 -10.33
C ASN A 22 -3.10 -10.53 -11.05
N LEU A 23 -3.39 -10.96 -12.28
CA LEU A 23 -4.48 -10.46 -13.11
C LEU A 23 -5.84 -10.49 -12.39
N GLU A 24 -6.20 -11.62 -11.75
CA GLU A 24 -7.46 -11.78 -11.02
C GLU A 24 -7.62 -10.71 -9.92
N CYS A 25 -6.60 -10.54 -9.09
CA CYS A 25 -6.59 -9.51 -8.05
C CYS A 25 -6.73 -8.11 -8.64
N GLY A 26 -6.13 -7.84 -9.80
CA GLY A 26 -6.21 -6.57 -10.49
C GLY A 26 -7.62 -6.27 -11.00
N ILE A 27 -8.25 -7.22 -11.66
CA ILE A 27 -9.64 -7.11 -12.13
C ILE A 27 -10.58 -6.88 -10.95
N GLU A 28 -10.42 -7.63 -9.86
CA GLU A 28 -11.27 -7.47 -8.68
C GLU A 28 -11.01 -6.14 -7.94
N ALA A 29 -9.81 -5.59 -7.98
CA ALA A 29 -9.56 -4.24 -7.48
C ALA A 29 -10.35 -3.18 -8.27
N VAL A 30 -10.37 -3.28 -9.61
CA VAL A 30 -11.16 -2.40 -10.48
C VAL A 30 -12.65 -2.53 -10.16
N ASN A 31 -13.18 -3.76 -10.11
CA ASN A 31 -14.57 -4.07 -9.81
C ASN A 31 -15.03 -3.53 -8.44
N HIS A 32 -14.08 -3.44 -7.50
CA HIS A 32 -14.35 -2.96 -6.12
C HIS A 32 -13.95 -1.51 -5.89
N GLY A 33 -13.71 -0.75 -6.96
CA GLY A 33 -13.67 0.71 -6.92
C GLY A 33 -12.31 1.34 -6.83
N ALA A 34 -11.25 0.62 -7.16
CA ALA A 34 -9.94 1.24 -7.38
C ALA A 34 -10.00 2.26 -8.53
N ASP A 35 -9.25 3.35 -8.39
CA ASP A 35 -9.01 4.34 -9.44
C ASP A 35 -7.70 4.07 -10.18
N ALA A 36 -6.81 3.32 -9.52
CA ALA A 36 -5.60 2.77 -10.11
C ALA A 36 -5.25 1.43 -9.45
N VAL A 37 -4.52 0.59 -10.18
CA VAL A 37 -4.03 -0.71 -9.70
C VAL A 37 -2.53 -0.75 -9.88
N TYR A 38 -1.78 -1.24 -8.86
CA TYR A 38 -0.36 -1.47 -9.02
C TYR A 38 -0.01 -2.95 -8.93
N ILE A 39 0.76 -3.42 -9.92
CA ILE A 39 1.14 -4.81 -10.13
C ILE A 39 2.66 -4.96 -10.25
N GLY A 40 3.19 -6.14 -9.97
CA GLY A 40 4.63 -6.41 -10.13
C GLY A 40 5.00 -6.60 -11.59
N ALA A 41 6.14 -6.02 -12.02
CA ALA A 41 6.76 -6.33 -13.30
C ALA A 41 7.18 -7.82 -13.40
N PRO A 42 7.46 -8.33 -14.60
CA PRO A 42 8.04 -9.65 -14.78
C PRO A 42 9.37 -9.84 -14.03
N LYS A 43 10.13 -8.74 -13.85
CA LYS A 43 11.39 -8.67 -13.08
C LYS A 43 11.49 -7.33 -12.33
N PHE A 44 12.47 -7.23 -11.42
CA PHE A 44 12.86 -5.99 -10.73
C PHE A 44 11.77 -5.33 -9.86
N GLY A 45 10.75 -6.09 -9.44
CA GLY A 45 9.77 -5.66 -8.45
C GLY A 45 10.21 -5.96 -7.01
N ALA A 46 9.93 -5.08 -6.06
CA ALA A 46 10.27 -5.25 -4.63
C ALA A 46 9.52 -6.39 -3.91
N ARG A 47 8.85 -7.25 -4.63
CA ARG A 47 8.20 -8.48 -4.15
C ARG A 47 8.47 -9.59 -5.17
N ALA A 48 9.59 -10.28 -5.02
CA ALA A 48 10.00 -11.35 -5.95
C ALA A 48 8.95 -12.47 -6.12
N ALA A 49 8.07 -12.67 -5.13
CA ALA A 49 7.00 -13.66 -5.18
C ALA A 49 5.71 -13.19 -5.91
N ALA A 50 5.67 -11.97 -6.43
CA ALA A 50 4.52 -11.40 -7.15
C ALA A 50 4.95 -10.86 -8.53
N VAL A 51 5.55 -11.73 -9.34
CA VAL A 51 5.88 -11.45 -10.74
C VAL A 51 4.70 -11.80 -11.63
N ASN A 52 4.52 -11.01 -12.70
CA ASN A 52 3.44 -11.20 -13.65
C ASN A 52 4.00 -11.18 -15.08
N SER A 53 3.37 -11.89 -16.00
CA SER A 53 3.72 -11.86 -17.40
C SER A 53 3.31 -10.55 -18.07
N LEU A 54 3.90 -10.22 -19.22
CA LEU A 54 3.48 -9.06 -20.00
C LEU A 54 2.03 -9.23 -20.50
N GLU A 55 1.63 -10.45 -20.80
CA GLU A 55 0.28 -10.80 -21.26
C GLU A 55 -0.76 -10.52 -20.16
N ASP A 56 -0.48 -10.90 -18.89
CA ASP A 56 -1.36 -10.64 -17.77
C ASP A 56 -1.48 -9.14 -17.48
N ILE A 57 -0.37 -8.41 -17.59
CA ILE A 57 -0.35 -6.94 -17.40
C ILE A 57 -1.13 -6.25 -18.54
N ALA A 58 -0.97 -6.71 -19.78
CA ALA A 58 -1.71 -6.18 -20.92
C ALA A 58 -3.23 -6.41 -20.78
N ALA A 59 -3.63 -7.61 -20.40
CA ALA A 59 -5.04 -7.94 -20.15
C ALA A 59 -5.63 -7.09 -19.01
N LEU A 60 -4.85 -6.84 -17.96
CA LEU A 60 -5.26 -5.95 -16.88
C LEU A 60 -5.41 -4.50 -17.35
N ALA A 61 -4.48 -4.00 -18.17
CA ALA A 61 -4.54 -2.64 -18.71
C ALA A 61 -5.76 -2.45 -19.62
N GLU A 62 -6.01 -3.40 -20.52
CA GLU A 62 -7.18 -3.39 -21.39
C GLU A 62 -8.49 -3.34 -20.58
N TYR A 63 -8.62 -4.18 -19.56
CA TYR A 63 -9.81 -4.19 -18.69
C TYR A 63 -9.96 -2.91 -17.89
N ALA A 64 -8.90 -2.44 -17.25
CA ALA A 64 -8.91 -1.27 -16.39
C ALA A 64 -9.25 0.02 -17.15
N HIS A 65 -8.72 0.17 -18.36
CA HIS A 65 -8.94 1.34 -19.20
C HIS A 65 -10.40 1.52 -19.66
N LEU A 66 -11.22 0.45 -19.67
CA LEU A 66 -12.68 0.58 -19.91
C LEU A 66 -13.36 1.50 -18.90
N TYR A 67 -12.78 1.61 -17.70
CA TYR A 67 -13.29 2.44 -16.60
C TYR A 67 -12.42 3.66 -16.30
N ASN A 68 -11.45 3.99 -17.16
CA ASN A 68 -10.41 5.00 -16.92
C ASN A 68 -9.62 4.73 -15.62
N VAL A 69 -9.50 3.48 -15.21
CA VAL A 69 -8.63 3.03 -14.11
C VAL A 69 -7.23 2.84 -14.66
N ARG A 70 -6.21 3.37 -13.96
CA ARG A 70 -4.82 3.30 -14.38
C ARG A 70 -4.13 2.04 -13.89
N VAL A 71 -3.14 1.59 -14.64
CA VAL A 71 -2.29 0.45 -14.26
C VAL A 71 -0.84 0.91 -14.10
N TYR A 72 -0.31 0.76 -12.87
CA TYR A 72 1.06 1.09 -12.53
C TYR A 72 1.87 -0.17 -12.33
N VAL A 73 3.07 -0.22 -12.91
CA VAL A 73 3.94 -1.38 -12.77
C VAL A 73 5.13 -1.04 -11.88
N THR A 74 5.41 -1.91 -10.90
CA THR A 74 6.53 -1.70 -9.99
C THR A 74 7.82 -2.25 -10.56
N VAL A 75 8.78 -1.36 -10.82
CA VAL A 75 10.18 -1.62 -11.15
C VAL A 75 11.03 -0.97 -10.04
N ASN A 76 10.78 -1.37 -8.80
CA ASN A 76 11.22 -0.64 -7.62
C ASN A 76 12.21 -1.41 -6.76
N THR A 77 13.17 -2.05 -7.41
CA THR A 77 14.40 -2.58 -6.80
C THR A 77 15.59 -1.71 -7.18
N ILE A 78 16.67 -1.78 -6.39
CA ILE A 78 17.98 -1.28 -6.80
C ILE A 78 18.48 -2.18 -7.93
N LEU A 79 18.98 -1.59 -9.00
CA LEU A 79 19.49 -2.29 -10.18
C LEU A 79 21.01 -2.44 -10.11
N LYS A 80 21.51 -3.49 -10.75
CA LYS A 80 22.93 -3.67 -11.03
C LYS A 80 23.24 -3.24 -12.45
N GLU A 81 24.49 -2.94 -12.75
CA GLU A 81 24.94 -2.48 -14.07
C GLU A 81 24.52 -3.45 -15.19
N GLU A 82 24.68 -4.75 -14.95
CA GLU A 82 24.33 -5.81 -15.90
C GLU A 82 22.82 -5.93 -16.16
N GLU A 83 21.96 -5.37 -15.29
CA GLU A 83 20.50 -5.43 -15.40
C GLU A 83 19.91 -4.25 -16.17
N LEU A 84 20.68 -3.17 -16.39
CA LEU A 84 20.17 -1.92 -16.97
C LEU A 84 19.61 -2.11 -18.39
N ALA A 85 20.32 -2.81 -19.26
CA ALA A 85 19.87 -3.06 -20.63
C ALA A 85 18.62 -3.93 -20.72
N GLU A 86 18.44 -4.88 -19.80
CA GLU A 86 17.23 -5.70 -19.71
C GLU A 86 16.06 -4.87 -19.16
N THR A 87 16.33 -4.04 -18.16
CA THR A 87 15.34 -3.13 -17.58
C THR A 87 14.80 -2.16 -18.63
N GLU A 88 15.68 -1.55 -19.44
CA GLU A 88 15.29 -0.64 -20.52
C GLU A 88 14.34 -1.33 -21.51
N ARG A 89 14.68 -2.52 -21.99
CA ARG A 89 13.84 -3.30 -22.92
C ARG A 89 12.47 -3.61 -22.29
N MET A 90 12.45 -4.09 -21.04
CA MET A 90 11.21 -4.38 -20.32
C MET A 90 10.33 -3.13 -20.18
N ILE A 91 10.91 -1.96 -19.91
CA ILE A 91 10.15 -0.70 -19.80
C ILE A 91 9.51 -0.35 -21.15
N TRP A 92 10.22 -0.54 -22.26
CA TRP A 92 9.64 -0.36 -23.60
C TRP A 92 8.48 -1.31 -23.87
N ASP A 93 8.58 -2.56 -23.46
CA ASP A 93 7.50 -3.54 -23.62
C ASP A 93 6.29 -3.17 -22.75
N LEU A 94 6.49 -2.76 -21.50
CA LEU A 94 5.44 -2.25 -20.62
C LEU A 94 4.73 -1.02 -21.20
N TYR A 95 5.47 -0.10 -21.81
CA TYR A 95 4.87 1.06 -22.48
C TYR A 95 4.01 0.65 -23.68
N ARG A 96 4.48 -0.29 -24.51
CA ARG A 96 3.73 -0.77 -25.69
C ARG A 96 2.41 -1.45 -25.35
N ILE A 97 2.32 -2.10 -24.20
CA ILE A 97 1.10 -2.75 -23.73
C ILE A 97 0.17 -1.82 -22.93
N GLY A 98 0.48 -0.52 -22.88
CA GLY A 98 -0.42 0.51 -22.33
C GLY A 98 -0.32 0.72 -20.82
N VAL A 99 0.81 0.38 -20.17
CA VAL A 99 1.04 0.73 -18.76
C VAL A 99 1.09 2.24 -18.58
N ASP A 100 0.36 2.78 -17.61
CA ASP A 100 0.19 4.23 -17.40
C ASP A 100 1.36 4.89 -16.67
N ALA A 101 2.05 4.17 -15.78
CA ALA A 101 3.24 4.66 -15.09
C ALA A 101 4.08 3.54 -14.47
N LEU A 102 5.33 3.85 -14.15
CA LEU A 102 6.24 2.96 -13.43
C LEU A 102 6.48 3.50 -12.01
N ILE A 103 6.40 2.62 -11.01
CA ILE A 103 6.83 2.93 -9.65
C ILE A 103 8.27 2.46 -9.50
N VAL A 104 9.22 3.39 -9.36
CA VAL A 104 10.66 3.10 -9.44
C VAL A 104 11.39 3.51 -8.16
N GLN A 105 12.51 2.83 -7.86
CA GLN A 105 13.40 3.17 -6.75
C GLN A 105 14.76 3.67 -7.24
N ASP A 106 15.33 3.01 -8.24
CA ASP A 106 16.68 3.30 -8.71
C ASP A 106 16.71 4.55 -9.61
N MET A 107 17.55 5.53 -9.23
CA MET A 107 17.71 6.75 -10.01
C MET A 107 18.43 6.51 -11.35
N GLY A 108 19.18 5.40 -11.49
CA GLY A 108 19.80 5.00 -12.75
C GLY A 108 18.80 4.85 -13.89
N ILE A 109 17.55 4.49 -13.58
CA ILE A 109 16.46 4.40 -14.57
C ILE A 109 16.29 5.73 -15.34
N THR A 110 16.47 6.87 -14.70
CA THR A 110 16.33 8.20 -15.35
C THR A 110 17.40 8.48 -16.42
N ARG A 111 18.44 7.65 -16.50
CA ARG A 111 19.54 7.75 -17.48
C ARG A 111 19.40 6.77 -18.65
N LEU A 112 18.42 5.88 -18.59
CA LEU A 112 18.11 4.96 -19.67
C LEU A 112 17.38 5.69 -20.81
N ASN A 113 17.40 5.12 -22.01
CA ASN A 113 16.59 5.60 -23.13
C ASN A 113 15.15 5.10 -22.97
N LEU A 114 14.35 5.85 -22.23
CA LEU A 114 12.98 5.47 -21.90
C LEU A 114 11.94 5.97 -22.91
N PRO A 115 10.81 5.23 -23.07
CA PRO A 115 9.63 5.79 -23.70
C PRO A 115 9.05 6.92 -22.85
N PRO A 116 8.10 7.72 -23.36
CA PRO A 116 7.45 8.80 -22.61
C PRO A 116 6.46 8.26 -21.56
N ILE A 117 6.91 7.35 -20.70
CA ILE A 117 6.13 6.77 -19.60
C ILE A 117 6.37 7.54 -18.30
N PRO A 118 5.31 7.95 -17.58
CA PRO A 118 5.45 8.59 -16.27
C PRO A 118 6.22 7.74 -15.25
N LEU A 119 7.09 8.38 -14.46
CA LEU A 119 7.79 7.76 -13.34
C LEU A 119 7.21 8.24 -12.02
N HIS A 120 6.87 7.32 -11.13
CA HIS A 120 6.46 7.58 -9.76
C HIS A 120 7.58 7.16 -8.81
N GLY A 121 7.99 8.08 -7.93
CA GLY A 121 9.04 7.80 -6.95
C GLY A 121 8.55 6.86 -5.85
N SER A 122 9.10 5.65 -5.78
CA SER A 122 8.72 4.66 -4.78
C SER A 122 8.96 5.15 -3.35
N THR A 123 8.15 4.70 -2.39
CA THR A 123 8.41 4.87 -0.95
C THR A 123 9.79 4.36 -0.55
N GLN A 124 10.35 3.40 -1.28
CA GLN A 124 11.70 2.87 -1.04
C GLN A 124 12.83 3.86 -1.33
N MET A 125 12.52 5.03 -1.89
CA MET A 125 13.47 6.15 -2.06
C MET A 125 13.59 7.03 -0.81
N ASP A 126 12.92 6.68 0.29
CA ASP A 126 12.95 7.42 1.56
C ASP A 126 12.42 8.87 1.42
N ASN A 127 11.21 9.01 0.92
CA ASN A 127 10.60 10.30 0.58
C ASN A 127 9.95 10.93 1.82
N ARG A 128 10.74 11.62 2.65
CA ARG A 128 10.32 12.16 3.96
C ARG A 128 10.39 13.67 4.07
N THR A 129 11.05 14.36 3.14
CA THR A 129 11.26 15.80 3.25
C THR A 129 10.84 16.55 2.00
N PRO A 130 10.50 17.83 2.11
CA PRO A 130 10.18 18.68 0.95
C PRO A 130 11.32 18.71 -0.09
N GLU A 131 12.59 18.77 0.38
CA GLU A 131 13.77 18.82 -0.49
C GLU A 131 13.87 17.54 -1.33
N LYS A 132 13.60 16.38 -0.73
CA LYS A 132 13.61 15.09 -1.43
C LYS A 132 12.53 15.03 -2.51
N VAL A 133 11.32 15.49 -2.18
CA VAL A 133 10.19 15.53 -3.13
C VAL A 133 10.50 16.49 -4.26
N ARG A 134 11.01 17.70 -3.97
CA ARG A 134 11.41 18.67 -5.00
C ARG A 134 12.49 18.09 -5.92
N PHE A 135 13.52 17.49 -5.35
CA PHE A 135 14.58 16.83 -6.13
C PHE A 135 14.02 15.79 -7.11
N LEU A 136 13.07 14.95 -6.66
CA LEU A 136 12.45 13.96 -7.54
C LEU A 136 11.60 14.60 -8.63
N THR A 137 10.84 15.65 -8.28
CA THR A 137 10.04 16.40 -9.25
C THR A 137 10.93 17.04 -10.32
N ASP A 138 12.03 17.67 -9.92
CA ASP A 138 13.02 18.27 -10.83
C ASP A 138 13.70 17.23 -11.72
N ALA A 139 13.88 16.01 -11.19
CA ALA A 139 14.39 14.86 -11.95
C ALA A 139 13.34 14.22 -12.91
N GLY A 140 12.11 14.77 -12.98
CA GLY A 140 11.07 14.35 -13.92
C GLY A 140 10.05 13.36 -13.37
N PHE A 141 10.08 13.04 -12.08
CA PHE A 141 9.04 12.21 -11.47
C PHE A 141 7.70 12.94 -11.43
N ARG A 142 6.63 12.24 -11.80
CA ARG A 142 5.27 12.80 -11.90
C ARG A 142 4.43 12.63 -10.66
N GLN A 143 4.80 11.73 -9.77
CA GLN A 143 4.15 11.46 -8.49
C GLN A 143 5.17 10.93 -7.51
N VAL A 144 5.02 11.20 -6.22
CA VAL A 144 5.94 10.72 -5.19
C VAL A 144 5.18 9.99 -4.09
N VAL A 145 5.58 8.73 -3.85
CA VAL A 145 5.04 7.91 -2.74
C VAL A 145 5.79 8.27 -1.47
N LEU A 146 5.10 8.90 -0.55
CA LEU A 146 5.70 9.30 0.72
C LEU A 146 6.02 8.11 1.63
N ALA A 147 6.94 8.31 2.54
CA ALA A 147 7.25 7.35 3.59
C ALA A 147 6.05 7.18 4.55
N ARG A 148 5.86 5.97 5.10
CA ARG A 148 4.71 5.65 5.96
C ARG A 148 4.81 6.26 7.36
N GLU A 149 6.00 6.62 7.77
CA GLU A 149 6.33 7.15 9.10
C GLU A 149 6.05 8.64 9.27
N LEU A 150 5.48 9.32 8.26
CA LEU A 150 5.16 10.74 8.30
C LEU A 150 3.87 11.02 9.07
N SER A 151 3.87 12.14 9.79
CA SER A 151 2.68 12.75 10.41
C SER A 151 1.89 13.58 9.38
N LEU A 152 0.63 13.89 9.71
CA LEU A 152 -0.21 14.82 8.91
C LEU A 152 0.46 16.19 8.71
N HIS A 153 1.15 16.67 9.74
CA HIS A 153 1.88 17.94 9.67
C HIS A 153 3.02 17.89 8.64
N GLU A 154 3.81 16.81 8.65
CA GLU A 154 4.91 16.63 7.70
C GLU A 154 4.40 16.46 6.26
N ILE A 155 3.30 15.71 6.06
CA ILE A 155 2.65 15.57 4.74
C ILE A 155 2.20 16.95 4.22
N ARG A 156 1.55 17.76 5.07
CA ARG A 156 1.12 19.12 4.72
C ARG A 156 2.30 20.02 4.36
N ASN A 157 3.36 20.01 5.14
CA ASN A 157 4.58 20.79 4.86
C ASN A 157 5.21 20.42 3.50
N ILE A 158 5.20 19.12 3.15
CA ILE A 158 5.68 18.66 1.85
C ILE A 158 4.76 19.16 0.73
N HIS A 159 3.44 19.07 0.91
CA HIS A 159 2.47 19.55 -0.07
C HIS A 159 2.58 21.06 -0.30
N GLU A 160 2.68 21.85 0.77
CA GLU A 160 2.82 23.31 0.69
C GLU A 160 4.12 23.73 -0.01
N ALA A 161 5.21 22.98 0.20
CA ALA A 161 6.49 23.24 -0.45
C ALA A 161 6.55 22.75 -1.92
N CYS A 162 5.72 21.78 -2.29
CA CYS A 162 5.68 21.16 -3.62
C CYS A 162 4.23 20.97 -4.09
N PRO A 163 3.44 22.06 -4.27
CA PRO A 163 1.98 21.98 -4.49
C PRO A 163 1.59 21.34 -5.82
N GLU A 164 2.47 21.38 -6.82
CA GLU A 164 2.23 20.79 -8.14
C GLU A 164 2.57 19.29 -8.22
N THR A 165 3.20 18.74 -7.18
CA THR A 165 3.58 17.32 -7.16
C THR A 165 2.49 16.49 -6.49
N PRO A 166 1.82 15.57 -7.20
CA PRO A 166 0.89 14.64 -6.59
C PRO A 166 1.59 13.77 -5.54
N LEU A 167 1.05 13.77 -4.33
CA LEU A 167 1.55 12.98 -3.21
C LEU A 167 0.71 11.71 -3.03
N GLU A 168 1.39 10.57 -2.99
CA GLU A 168 0.79 9.26 -2.70
C GLU A 168 1.14 8.84 -1.28
N VAL A 169 0.13 8.46 -0.50
CA VAL A 169 0.30 8.01 0.89
C VAL A 169 -0.30 6.62 1.08
N PHE A 170 0.35 5.79 1.90
CA PHE A 170 -0.25 4.52 2.30
C PHE A 170 -1.36 4.75 3.32
N VAL A 171 -2.48 4.06 3.12
CA VAL A 171 -3.66 4.17 3.99
C VAL A 171 -4.04 2.85 4.67
N HIS A 172 -3.56 1.70 4.17
CA HIS A 172 -3.91 0.40 4.73
C HIS A 172 -2.80 -0.64 4.53
N GLY A 173 -2.71 -1.58 5.48
CA GLY A 173 -1.92 -2.81 5.37
C GLY A 173 -0.58 -2.78 6.09
N ALA A 174 0.31 -3.72 5.75
CA ALA A 174 1.50 -4.01 6.52
C ALA A 174 2.49 -2.83 6.62
N LEU A 175 2.98 -2.59 7.83
CA LEU A 175 4.03 -1.62 8.13
C LEU A 175 5.42 -2.27 8.18
N CYS A 176 6.43 -1.45 7.95
CA CYS A 176 7.83 -1.76 8.17
C CYS A 176 8.32 -1.05 9.44
N VAL A 177 9.07 -1.73 10.31
CA VAL A 177 9.65 -1.14 11.52
C VAL A 177 10.84 -0.23 11.22
N SER A 178 11.47 -0.42 10.07
CA SER A 178 12.55 0.45 9.58
C SER A 178 12.00 1.64 8.81
N TYR A 179 12.78 2.71 8.74
CA TYR A 179 12.53 3.77 7.78
C TYR A 179 12.40 3.21 6.36
N SER A 180 11.52 3.82 5.57
CA SER A 180 11.19 3.38 4.22
C SER A 180 12.43 3.29 3.32
N GLY A 181 12.73 2.08 2.80
CA GLY A 181 13.90 1.84 1.95
C GLY A 181 15.24 1.69 2.68
N GLN A 182 15.30 1.84 4.01
CA GLN A 182 16.55 1.89 4.79
C GLN A 182 16.81 0.59 5.60
N CYS A 183 16.15 -0.51 5.26
CA CYS A 183 16.35 -1.78 5.95
C CYS A 183 17.40 -2.64 5.26
N TYR A 184 18.53 -2.89 5.95
CA TYR A 184 19.65 -3.72 5.47
C TYR A 184 19.79 -5.04 6.24
N VAL A 185 18.89 -5.33 7.20
CA VAL A 185 18.97 -6.52 8.05
C VAL A 185 18.92 -7.81 7.24
N SER A 186 18.06 -7.88 6.22
CA SER A 186 17.96 -9.06 5.37
C SER A 186 19.29 -9.38 4.67
N GLN A 187 20.01 -8.35 4.24
CA GLN A 187 21.32 -8.52 3.60
C GLN A 187 22.40 -8.91 4.61
N ALA A 188 22.45 -8.23 5.74
CA ALA A 188 23.47 -8.47 6.77
C ALA A 188 23.34 -9.85 7.42
N CYS A 189 22.10 -10.31 7.70
CA CYS A 189 21.86 -11.54 8.46
C CYS A 189 21.58 -12.78 7.58
N PHE A 190 21.10 -12.58 6.34
CA PHE A 190 20.59 -13.69 5.52
C PHE A 190 21.12 -13.70 4.07
N GLY A 191 22.00 -12.76 3.71
CA GLY A 191 22.53 -12.64 2.35
C GLY A 191 21.49 -12.27 1.28
N ARG A 192 20.30 -11.78 1.69
CA ARG A 192 19.18 -11.39 0.81
C ARG A 192 18.89 -9.91 0.96
N SER A 193 18.66 -9.19 -0.13
CA SER A 193 18.40 -7.76 -0.06
C SER A 193 16.91 -7.44 -0.07
N ALA A 194 16.42 -6.77 0.98
CA ALA A 194 15.06 -6.26 1.02
C ALA A 194 14.79 -5.20 -0.08
N ASN A 195 15.82 -4.42 -0.45
CA ASN A 195 15.77 -3.45 -1.54
C ASN A 195 15.85 -4.09 -2.94
N ARG A 196 15.97 -5.41 -2.99
CA ARG A 196 15.90 -6.21 -4.22
C ARG A 196 14.76 -7.23 -4.21
N GLY A 197 13.75 -7.00 -3.34
CA GLY A 197 12.54 -7.82 -3.30
C GLY A 197 12.59 -9.04 -2.38
N GLU A 198 13.71 -9.28 -1.69
CA GLU A 198 13.97 -10.51 -0.91
C GLU A 198 13.99 -10.26 0.60
N CYS A 199 13.03 -9.48 1.11
CA CYS A 199 12.89 -9.22 2.54
C CYS A 199 12.70 -10.52 3.32
N ALA A 200 13.60 -10.80 4.29
CA ALA A 200 13.53 -11.99 5.16
C ALA A 200 12.47 -11.88 6.25
N GLN A 201 11.81 -10.74 6.39
CA GLN A 201 10.84 -10.46 7.46
C GLN A 201 11.43 -10.69 8.86
N PHE A 202 12.71 -10.38 9.07
CA PHE A 202 13.42 -10.50 10.35
C PHE A 202 12.64 -9.87 11.51
N CYS A 203 12.01 -8.72 11.29
CA CYS A 203 11.19 -8.02 12.28
C CYS A 203 9.94 -8.80 12.74
N ARG A 204 9.63 -9.92 12.10
CA ARG A 204 8.49 -10.79 12.46
C ARG A 204 8.91 -12.02 13.27
N LEU A 205 10.21 -12.19 13.52
CA LEU A 205 10.73 -13.26 14.36
C LEU A 205 10.53 -12.93 15.86
N PRO A 206 10.48 -13.94 16.73
CA PRO A 206 10.49 -13.72 18.17
C PRO A 206 11.88 -13.28 18.64
N PHE A 207 11.92 -12.36 19.60
CA PHE A 207 13.12 -11.83 20.24
C PHE A 207 12.97 -11.81 21.76
N SER A 208 14.09 -11.94 22.46
CA SER A 208 14.16 -11.66 23.88
C SER A 208 14.89 -10.33 24.11
N LEU A 209 14.33 -9.50 24.98
CA LEU A 209 14.96 -8.27 25.44
C LEU A 209 15.74 -8.56 26.72
N VAL A 210 17.02 -8.22 26.72
CA VAL A 210 17.88 -8.35 27.89
C VAL A 210 18.47 -6.99 28.25
N ASP A 211 18.72 -6.74 29.53
CA ASP A 211 19.43 -5.54 30.00
C ASP A 211 20.96 -5.66 29.83
N ALA A 212 21.68 -4.64 30.27
CA ALA A 212 23.14 -4.60 30.15
C ALA A 212 23.84 -5.69 30.98
N ASP A 213 23.20 -6.20 32.03
CA ASP A 213 23.73 -7.26 32.90
C ASP A 213 23.34 -8.67 32.41
N GLY A 214 22.66 -8.77 31.25
CA GLY A 214 22.21 -10.03 30.65
C GLY A 214 20.93 -10.60 31.26
N LYS A 215 20.22 -9.87 32.13
CA LYS A 215 18.95 -10.28 32.69
C LYS A 215 17.84 -10.11 31.65
N THR A 216 17.07 -11.17 31.47
CA THR A 216 15.93 -11.14 30.56
C THR A 216 14.80 -10.28 31.11
N ILE A 217 14.40 -9.22 30.37
CA ILE A 217 13.26 -8.36 30.66
C ILE A 217 12.00 -8.90 29.99
N VAL A 218 12.11 -9.30 28.72
CA VAL A 218 11.01 -9.92 27.94
C VAL A 218 11.58 -11.12 27.21
N ARG A 219 10.85 -12.25 27.18
CA ARG A 219 11.29 -13.48 26.52
C ARG A 219 10.36 -13.84 25.36
N ASP A 220 10.96 -14.18 24.21
CA ASP A 220 10.32 -14.81 23.04
C ASP A 220 9.03 -14.11 22.58
N LYS A 221 9.10 -12.79 22.39
CA LYS A 221 8.02 -11.96 21.87
C LYS A 221 8.38 -11.35 20.52
N HIS A 222 7.39 -11.05 19.71
CA HIS A 222 7.58 -10.41 18.40
C HIS A 222 7.79 -8.90 18.55
N LEU A 223 8.88 -8.50 19.24
CA LEU A 223 9.12 -7.15 19.72
C LEU A 223 9.20 -6.09 18.59
N LEU A 224 9.58 -6.50 17.38
CA LEU A 224 9.70 -5.63 16.21
C LEU A 224 8.51 -5.77 15.24
N SER A 225 7.51 -6.62 15.58
CA SER A 225 6.35 -6.85 14.71
C SER A 225 5.31 -5.76 14.90
N LEU A 226 5.18 -4.86 13.92
CA LEU A 226 4.16 -3.81 13.95
C LEU A 226 2.77 -4.36 13.63
N LYS A 227 1.75 -3.70 14.19
CA LYS A 227 0.35 -3.77 13.74
C LYS A 227 0.26 -3.29 12.29
N ASP A 228 -0.87 -3.54 11.65
CA ASP A 228 -1.13 -3.07 10.28
C ASP A 228 -1.72 -1.65 10.30
N LEU A 229 -1.35 -0.86 9.28
CA LEU A 229 -1.87 0.49 9.10
C LEU A 229 -3.36 0.45 8.76
N ASN A 230 -4.15 1.33 9.39
CA ASN A 230 -5.53 1.57 9.00
C ASN A 230 -5.86 3.05 9.18
N GLN A 231 -5.99 3.78 8.06
CA GLN A 231 -6.29 5.21 8.04
C GLN A 231 -7.73 5.48 7.58
N SER A 232 -8.60 4.47 7.60
CA SER A 232 -9.95 4.56 7.04
C SER A 232 -10.83 5.61 7.73
N GLU A 233 -10.55 5.97 8.98
CA GLU A 233 -11.31 6.98 9.74
C GLU A 233 -10.76 8.41 9.57
N VAL A 234 -9.54 8.56 9.05
CA VAL A 234 -8.84 9.85 8.93
C VAL A 234 -8.53 10.22 7.48
N LEU A 235 -9.28 9.67 6.53
CA LEU A 235 -9.08 9.92 5.09
C LEU A 235 -9.21 11.40 4.74
N GLU A 236 -10.19 12.09 5.33
CA GLU A 236 -10.43 13.50 5.07
C GLU A 236 -9.25 14.37 5.51
N ASP A 237 -8.66 14.07 6.67
CA ASP A 237 -7.47 14.77 7.16
C ASP A 237 -6.27 14.58 6.22
N LEU A 238 -6.11 13.38 5.64
CA LEU A 238 -5.08 13.11 4.64
C LEU A 238 -5.31 13.88 3.34
N LEU A 239 -6.55 13.98 2.88
CA LEU A 239 -6.89 14.78 1.70
C LEU A 239 -6.62 16.26 1.97
N ASP A 240 -6.98 16.77 3.14
CA ASP A 240 -6.74 18.16 3.56
C ASP A 240 -5.23 18.44 3.80
N ALA A 241 -4.45 17.43 4.10
CA ALA A 241 -2.99 17.53 4.16
C ALA A 241 -2.31 17.49 2.78
N GLY A 242 -3.06 17.29 1.68
CA GLY A 242 -2.55 17.35 0.32
C GLY A 242 -2.38 16.00 -0.39
N ALA A 243 -2.71 14.88 0.26
CA ALA A 243 -2.67 13.57 -0.39
C ALA A 243 -3.62 13.51 -1.60
N SER A 244 -3.14 13.06 -2.75
CA SER A 244 -3.90 12.93 -3.99
C SER A 244 -4.09 11.47 -4.40
N SER A 245 -3.22 10.55 -3.95
CA SER A 245 -3.32 9.12 -4.17
C SER A 245 -3.23 8.37 -2.84
N LEU A 246 -4.19 7.49 -2.60
CA LEU A 246 -4.37 6.73 -1.36
C LEU A 246 -4.08 5.26 -1.63
N LYS A 247 -2.95 4.77 -1.16
CA LYS A 247 -2.43 3.44 -1.50
C LYS A 247 -2.73 2.38 -0.45
N ILE A 248 -3.31 1.28 -0.89
CA ILE A 248 -3.48 0.07 -0.10
C ILE A 248 -2.25 -0.83 -0.29
N GLU A 249 -1.57 -1.23 0.80
CA GLU A 249 -0.51 -2.24 0.75
C GLU A 249 -1.12 -3.63 0.70
N GLY A 250 -0.58 -4.52 -0.15
CA GLY A 250 -1.13 -5.87 -0.19
C GLY A 250 -0.79 -6.71 -1.42
N ARG A 251 0.30 -6.47 -2.17
CA ARG A 251 0.66 -7.25 -3.37
C ARG A 251 0.88 -8.76 -3.15
N LEU A 252 0.99 -9.22 -1.92
CA LEU A 252 1.05 -10.65 -1.59
C LEU A 252 -0.25 -11.19 -1.00
N LYS A 253 -1.29 -10.36 -0.96
CA LYS A 253 -2.60 -10.72 -0.43
C LYS A 253 -3.46 -11.42 -1.49
N ASP A 254 -4.46 -12.17 -1.01
CA ASP A 254 -5.43 -12.85 -1.85
C ASP A 254 -6.52 -11.92 -2.39
N VAL A 255 -7.35 -12.45 -3.25
CA VAL A 255 -8.44 -11.72 -3.91
C VAL A 255 -9.49 -11.24 -2.90
N SER A 256 -9.77 -11.99 -1.85
CA SER A 256 -10.76 -11.63 -0.82
C SER A 256 -10.33 -10.40 -0.04
N TYR A 257 -9.03 -10.31 0.31
CA TYR A 257 -8.46 -9.11 0.91
C TYR A 257 -8.61 -7.89 -0.02
N VAL A 258 -8.25 -8.04 -1.30
CA VAL A 258 -8.32 -6.93 -2.27
C VAL A 258 -9.76 -6.43 -2.40
N LYS A 259 -10.74 -7.32 -2.57
CA LYS A 259 -12.16 -6.99 -2.68
C LYS A 259 -12.64 -6.22 -1.45
N ASN A 260 -12.44 -6.80 -0.27
CA ASN A 260 -12.95 -6.26 0.98
C ASN A 260 -12.32 -4.89 1.33
N VAL A 261 -11.00 -4.77 1.25
CA VAL A 261 -10.31 -3.52 1.62
C VAL A 261 -10.58 -2.42 0.60
N THR A 262 -10.54 -2.71 -0.70
CA THR A 262 -10.81 -1.72 -1.74
C THR A 262 -12.24 -1.19 -1.64
N ALA A 263 -13.23 -2.09 -1.46
CA ALA A 263 -14.63 -1.70 -1.28
C ALA A 263 -14.85 -0.83 -0.03
N ALA A 264 -14.20 -1.15 1.10
CA ALA A 264 -14.29 -0.37 2.33
C ALA A 264 -13.80 1.08 2.12
N TYR A 265 -12.63 1.23 1.51
CA TYR A 265 -12.06 2.56 1.22
C TYR A 265 -12.87 3.31 0.17
N ARG A 266 -13.37 2.62 -0.87
CA ARG A 266 -14.24 3.23 -1.88
C ARG A 266 -15.51 3.82 -1.28
N GLN A 267 -16.21 3.06 -0.44
CA GLN A 267 -17.43 3.56 0.22
C GLN A 267 -17.17 4.81 1.07
N LYS A 268 -16.07 4.83 1.82
CA LYS A 268 -15.70 5.99 2.64
C LYS A 268 -15.36 7.21 1.78
N LEU A 269 -14.59 7.02 0.70
CA LEU A 269 -14.27 8.11 -0.23
C LEU A 269 -15.51 8.65 -0.93
N ASP A 270 -16.43 7.79 -1.38
CA ASP A 270 -17.68 8.23 -2.01
C ASP A 270 -18.55 9.04 -1.03
N ALA A 271 -18.58 8.66 0.26
CA ALA A 271 -19.25 9.44 1.29
C ALA A 271 -18.59 10.81 1.53
N ILE A 272 -17.26 10.90 1.43
CA ILE A 272 -16.54 12.19 1.48
C ILE A 272 -16.91 13.03 0.24
N PHE A 273 -16.83 12.48 -0.96
CA PHE A 273 -17.11 13.21 -2.21
C PHE A 273 -18.56 13.71 -2.31
N ALA A 274 -19.52 13.01 -1.68
CA ALA A 274 -20.91 13.45 -1.63
C ALA A 274 -21.08 14.78 -0.87
N ARG A 275 -20.21 15.09 0.11
CA ARG A 275 -20.27 16.32 0.92
C ARG A 275 -19.17 17.34 0.63
N ARG A 276 -18.03 16.88 0.06
CA ARG A 276 -16.84 17.69 -0.27
C ARG A 276 -16.66 17.74 -1.77
N ARG A 277 -17.32 18.68 -2.44
CA ARG A 277 -17.38 18.76 -3.92
C ARG A 277 -16.08 19.20 -4.58
N GLU A 278 -15.11 19.66 -3.82
CA GLU A 278 -13.75 19.94 -4.27
C GLU A 278 -12.94 18.66 -4.55
N TYR A 279 -13.40 17.51 -4.07
CA TYR A 279 -12.79 16.21 -4.33
C TYR A 279 -13.67 15.42 -5.31
N VAL A 280 -13.01 14.78 -6.27
CA VAL A 280 -13.67 13.92 -7.25
C VAL A 280 -12.88 12.65 -7.48
N ARG A 281 -13.58 11.61 -7.85
CA ARG A 281 -13.00 10.32 -8.23
C ARG A 281 -12.07 10.49 -9.44
N ALA A 282 -10.91 9.78 -9.44
CA ALA A 282 -9.96 9.84 -10.55
C ALA A 282 -10.36 8.95 -11.74
N SER A 283 -11.12 7.86 -11.51
CA SER A 283 -11.66 6.96 -12.54
C SER A 283 -13.12 7.25 -12.85
N SER A 284 -13.71 6.47 -13.76
CA SER A 284 -15.12 6.60 -14.18
C SER A 284 -16.01 5.53 -13.56
N GLY A 285 -17.33 5.81 -13.53
CA GLY A 285 -18.35 4.87 -13.08
C GLY A 285 -18.61 4.86 -11.58
N SER A 286 -19.47 3.94 -11.15
CA SER A 286 -19.83 3.71 -9.75
C SER A 286 -19.77 2.22 -9.43
N CYS A 287 -19.48 1.87 -8.19
CA CYS A 287 -19.44 0.48 -7.74
C CYS A 287 -20.67 0.15 -6.89
N ARG A 288 -21.21 -1.04 -7.07
CA ARG A 288 -22.24 -1.61 -6.21
C ARG A 288 -21.68 -2.89 -5.60
N PHE A 289 -21.88 -3.05 -4.31
CA PHE A 289 -21.39 -4.20 -3.56
C PHE A 289 -22.57 -5.02 -3.07
N ASP A 290 -22.48 -6.34 -3.14
CA ASP A 290 -23.41 -7.33 -2.62
C ASP A 290 -23.09 -7.77 -1.19
N PHE A 291 -22.06 -7.16 -0.59
CA PHE A 291 -21.60 -7.41 0.78
C PHE A 291 -21.28 -6.09 1.51
N VAL A 292 -21.22 -6.16 2.83
CA VAL A 292 -20.74 -5.06 3.68
C VAL A 292 -19.28 -5.27 3.99
N PRO A 293 -18.38 -4.40 3.53
CA PRO A 293 -16.95 -4.55 3.78
C PRO A 293 -16.63 -4.46 5.28
N GLN A 294 -15.79 -5.38 5.77
CA GLN A 294 -15.35 -5.46 7.16
C GLN A 294 -13.84 -5.65 7.22
N LEU A 295 -13.11 -4.58 7.58
CA LEU A 295 -11.65 -4.59 7.58
C LEU A 295 -11.07 -5.59 8.57
N ASP A 296 -11.73 -5.80 9.72
CA ASP A 296 -11.30 -6.75 10.77
C ASP A 296 -11.33 -8.21 10.32
N LYS A 297 -12.14 -8.54 9.32
CA LYS A 297 -12.21 -9.89 8.73
C LYS A 297 -11.12 -10.15 7.67
N SER A 298 -10.40 -9.11 7.25
CA SER A 298 -9.22 -9.24 6.40
C SER A 298 -7.96 -9.47 7.23
N PHE A 299 -6.89 -9.89 6.58
CA PHE A 299 -5.61 -10.08 7.25
C PHE A 299 -5.16 -8.80 7.98
N SER A 300 -5.03 -8.89 9.30
CA SER A 300 -4.53 -7.80 10.13
C SER A 300 -3.86 -8.36 11.41
N ARG A 301 -2.82 -7.66 11.90
CA ARG A 301 -2.15 -7.90 13.19
C ARG A 301 -2.65 -6.96 14.28
N GLY A 302 -3.91 -6.53 14.16
CA GLY A 302 -4.44 -5.36 14.83
C GLY A 302 -4.10 -4.10 14.04
N PHE A 303 -4.78 -2.98 14.33
CA PHE A 303 -4.66 -1.74 13.59
C PHE A 303 -3.99 -0.64 14.40
N THR A 304 -3.33 0.28 13.69
CA THR A 304 -2.70 1.49 14.23
C THR A 304 -2.78 2.61 13.19
N HIS A 305 -2.82 3.86 13.65
CA HIS A 305 -2.57 5.05 12.82
C HIS A 305 -1.08 5.33 12.63
N TYR A 306 -0.23 4.52 13.28
CA TYR A 306 1.22 4.65 13.32
C TYR A 306 1.64 6.04 13.84
N PHE A 307 2.32 6.85 13.04
CA PHE A 307 2.78 8.19 13.45
C PHE A 307 1.94 9.33 12.87
N LEU A 308 0.81 9.03 12.24
CA LEU A 308 0.04 10.04 11.51
C LEU A 308 -0.40 11.22 12.40
N GLN A 309 -0.82 10.94 13.63
CA GLN A 309 -1.25 11.95 14.62
C GLN A 309 -0.19 12.21 15.70
N GLY A 310 1.02 11.69 15.51
CA GLY A 310 2.12 11.73 16.46
C GLY A 310 2.60 10.33 16.86
N ARG A 311 3.56 10.23 17.77
CA ARG A 311 4.12 8.93 18.18
C ARG A 311 3.16 8.19 19.10
N GLU A 312 2.62 7.08 18.63
CA GLU A 312 1.86 6.12 19.43
C GLU A 312 2.79 5.14 20.15
N ARG A 313 2.38 4.66 21.34
CA ARG A 313 3.15 3.68 22.12
C ARG A 313 2.82 2.24 21.74
N GLU A 314 1.57 1.96 21.38
CA GLU A 314 1.06 0.60 21.14
C GLU A 314 0.98 0.26 19.65
N ILE A 315 2.06 0.45 18.93
CA ILE A 315 2.17 0.18 17.49
C ILE A 315 2.54 -1.27 17.15
N SER A 316 2.89 -2.08 18.17
CA SER A 316 3.44 -3.44 17.98
C SER A 316 2.42 -4.51 18.26
N SER A 317 2.55 -5.64 17.55
CA SER A 317 1.83 -6.90 17.76
C SER A 317 2.81 -7.92 18.34
N PHE A 318 2.91 -7.97 19.68
CA PHE A 318 3.95 -8.74 20.37
C PHE A 318 3.66 -10.24 20.42
N ASP A 319 2.41 -10.63 20.38
CA ASP A 319 2.01 -12.03 20.65
C ASP A 319 2.00 -12.88 19.36
N THR A 320 1.72 -12.26 18.19
CA THR A 320 1.70 -12.98 16.93
C THR A 320 2.10 -12.11 15.75
N PRO A 321 2.85 -12.65 14.77
CA PRO A 321 3.11 -12.00 13.50
C PRO A 321 2.05 -12.34 12.44
N LYS A 322 1.07 -13.21 12.81
CA LYS A 322 -0.02 -13.68 11.93
C LYS A 322 -1.24 -12.78 12.04
N SER A 323 -2.27 -13.06 11.23
CA SER A 323 -3.56 -12.41 11.35
C SER A 323 -4.22 -12.73 12.69
N LEU A 324 -4.77 -11.72 13.34
CA LEU A 324 -5.57 -11.89 14.55
C LEU A 324 -6.99 -12.36 14.23
N GLY A 325 -7.53 -11.93 13.06
CA GLY A 325 -8.93 -12.16 12.72
C GLY A 325 -9.88 -11.42 13.66
N GLU A 326 -11.14 -11.83 13.64
CA GLU A 326 -12.20 -11.32 14.49
C GLU A 326 -12.32 -12.18 15.74
N GLU A 327 -12.41 -11.56 16.93
CA GLU A 327 -12.66 -12.30 18.17
C GLU A 327 -14.08 -12.87 18.16
N MET A 328 -14.18 -14.21 18.23
CA MET A 328 -15.43 -14.94 18.17
C MET A 328 -15.93 -15.37 19.55
N GLY A 329 -15.04 -15.42 20.54
CA GLY A 329 -15.37 -15.80 21.90
C GLY A 329 -14.27 -16.60 22.60
N THR A 330 -14.59 -17.20 23.73
CA THR A 330 -13.64 -17.97 24.55
C THR A 330 -13.91 -19.47 24.45
N MET A 331 -12.87 -20.25 24.20
CA MET A 331 -12.97 -21.70 24.23
C MET A 331 -13.32 -22.18 25.64
N LYS A 332 -14.39 -22.94 25.77
CA LYS A 332 -14.87 -23.51 27.05
C LYS A 332 -14.41 -24.94 27.23
N GLU A 333 -14.45 -25.74 26.19
CA GLU A 333 -14.16 -27.17 26.29
C GLU A 333 -13.68 -27.72 24.95
N GLN A 334 -12.82 -28.73 24.99
CA GLN A 334 -12.45 -29.57 23.86
C GLN A 334 -12.81 -31.02 24.14
N ARG A 335 -13.58 -31.64 23.26
CA ARG A 335 -13.89 -33.08 23.29
C ARG A 335 -13.52 -33.72 21.97
N GLY A 336 -12.38 -34.41 21.95
CA GLY A 336 -11.83 -34.97 20.70
C GLY A 336 -11.58 -33.87 19.66
N ASN A 337 -12.27 -33.96 18.52
CA ASN A 337 -12.19 -33.01 17.41
C ASN A 337 -13.23 -31.87 17.52
N TYR A 338 -14.01 -31.81 18.58
CA TYR A 338 -15.03 -30.80 18.79
C TYR A 338 -14.55 -29.74 19.79
N LEU A 339 -14.81 -28.49 19.47
CA LEU A 339 -14.52 -27.33 20.32
C LEU A 339 -15.83 -26.64 20.69
N THR A 340 -16.03 -26.37 21.96
CA THR A 340 -17.14 -25.53 22.43
C THR A 340 -16.64 -24.13 22.69
N VAL A 341 -17.18 -23.15 21.96
CA VAL A 341 -16.83 -21.74 22.09
C VAL A 341 -18.02 -20.99 22.67
N ALA A 342 -17.79 -20.25 23.76
CA ALA A 342 -18.76 -19.29 24.28
C ALA A 342 -18.53 -17.94 23.62
N GLY A 343 -19.45 -17.54 22.75
CA GLY A 343 -19.43 -16.30 21.99
C GLY A 343 -20.81 -15.92 21.52
N VAL A 344 -20.96 -14.71 21.00
CA VAL A 344 -22.24 -14.16 20.53
C VAL A 344 -22.30 -14.06 18.99
N LYS A 345 -21.19 -14.39 18.31
CA LYS A 345 -21.09 -14.29 16.84
C LYS A 345 -21.30 -15.66 16.21
N PRO A 346 -22.00 -15.76 15.08
CA PRO A 346 -22.19 -17.03 14.38
C PRO A 346 -20.91 -17.47 13.67
N PHE A 347 -20.64 -18.77 13.65
CA PHE A 347 -19.66 -19.42 12.77
C PHE A 347 -20.35 -19.90 11.49
N HIS A 348 -19.62 -19.87 10.40
CA HIS A 348 -20.05 -20.40 9.10
C HIS A 348 -19.13 -21.52 8.64
N ASN A 349 -19.65 -22.43 7.83
CA ASN A 349 -18.83 -23.48 7.24
C ASN A 349 -17.74 -22.87 6.34
N GLY A 350 -16.48 -23.24 6.62
CA GLY A 350 -15.31 -22.71 5.93
C GLY A 350 -14.56 -21.61 6.69
N ASP A 351 -15.09 -21.13 7.82
CA ASP A 351 -14.34 -20.19 8.67
C ASP A 351 -13.07 -20.85 9.22
N GLY A 352 -11.94 -20.16 9.06
CA GLY A 352 -10.67 -20.54 9.70
C GLY A 352 -10.63 -20.02 11.13
N VAL A 353 -10.28 -20.87 12.09
CA VAL A 353 -10.21 -20.51 13.52
C VAL A 353 -8.76 -20.57 14.01
N CYS A 354 -8.35 -19.55 14.80
CA CYS A 354 -7.09 -19.50 15.51
C CYS A 354 -7.33 -19.49 17.04
N PHE A 355 -6.44 -20.14 17.79
CA PHE A 355 -6.46 -20.20 19.25
C PHE A 355 -5.16 -19.63 19.81
#